data_03a83373939f71826276d4d022937be6
#
_entry.id   03a83373939f71826276d4d022937be6
#
_cell.length_a   1.000
_cell.length_b   1.000
_cell.length_c   1.000
_cell.angle_alpha   90.00
_cell.angle_beta   90.00
_cell.angle_gamma   90.00
#
_symmetry.space_group_name_H-M   'P 1'
#
loop_
_entity.id
_entity.type
_entity.pdbx_description
1 polymer ?
#
loop_
_entity_poly.entity_id
_entity_poly.type
_entity_poly.pdbx_seq_one_letter_code
_entity_poly.pdbx_strand_id
1 'polypeptide(L)'
;ECAHHAASLADSARRAVYGTDVYIRGLIEIGNVCRNDCYYCGIRRSNADCERYVLGEDTILACCAEGYSLGFRSFVLQGGEGVMPTGKVCALVSRIRAEYPDCAITLSLGEYPAEDYRRMREAGADRYLLRHETADRAHYRALHPPELTLENRMRCLLELKELGFQVGCGFMVGSPHQTARTLAKDLKFIESFQPDMCGIGPFMPHRKTPLRGFPAGTAEQTIYLLSLIRLIKPNILLPATTALGSVSPDGRERALCAGANVIMPNLSPYAERSKYSLYDNKLSSGKESAQNLALLKSSVQAIGYRIVTARGDIKKD
;
A
#
# COMPACT_ATOMS: atom_id res chain seq x y z
N GLU A 1 -7.59 -26.73 6.18
CA GLU A 1 -8.67 -26.51 7.16
C GLU A 1 -8.42 -25.23 7.99
N CYS A 2 -7.29 -25.10 8.67
CA CYS A 2 -6.97 -23.95 9.53
C CYS A 2 -7.04 -22.60 8.81
N ALA A 3 -6.51 -22.50 7.58
CA ALA A 3 -6.52 -21.28 6.79
C ALA A 3 -7.96 -20.87 6.37
N HIS A 4 -8.79 -21.82 5.98
CA HIS A 4 -10.20 -21.59 5.66
C HIS A 4 -10.99 -21.11 6.88
N HIS A 5 -10.75 -21.71 8.04
CA HIS A 5 -11.40 -21.31 9.29
C HIS A 5 -11.00 -19.87 9.67
N ALA A 6 -9.70 -19.55 9.61
CA ALA A 6 -9.21 -18.20 9.86
C ALA A 6 -9.83 -17.17 8.90
N ALA A 7 -9.96 -17.49 7.61
CA ALA A 7 -10.58 -16.61 6.63
C ALA A 7 -12.05 -16.34 6.95
N SER A 8 -12.82 -17.38 7.33
CA SER A 8 -14.23 -17.24 7.72
C SER A 8 -14.40 -16.36 8.96
N LEU A 9 -13.57 -16.55 9.98
CA LEU A 9 -13.59 -15.70 11.19
C LEU A 9 -13.19 -14.26 10.88
N ALA A 10 -12.19 -14.07 10.03
CA ALA A 10 -11.73 -12.75 9.61
C ALA A 10 -12.79 -11.99 8.79
N ASP A 11 -13.50 -12.70 7.90
CA ASP A 11 -14.63 -12.09 7.18
C ASP A 11 -15.75 -11.69 8.12
N SER A 12 -16.10 -12.54 9.09
CA SER A 12 -17.09 -12.23 10.12
C SER A 12 -16.70 -11.01 10.95
N ALA A 13 -15.44 -10.92 11.40
CA ALA A 13 -14.91 -9.77 12.13
C ALA A 13 -14.94 -8.50 11.26
N ARG A 14 -14.57 -8.60 9.99
CA ARG A 14 -14.62 -7.50 9.04
C ARG A 14 -16.06 -7.03 8.82
N ARG A 15 -17.01 -7.95 8.64
CA ARG A 15 -18.43 -7.62 8.43
C ARG A 15 -19.07 -6.99 9.66
N ALA A 16 -18.67 -7.36 10.86
CA ALA A 16 -19.15 -6.74 12.09
C ALA A 16 -18.79 -5.24 12.15
N VAL A 17 -17.63 -4.84 11.61
CA VAL A 17 -17.17 -3.44 11.60
C VAL A 17 -17.62 -2.69 10.34
N TYR A 18 -17.43 -3.27 9.16
CA TYR A 18 -17.57 -2.58 7.87
C TYR A 18 -18.74 -3.05 7.02
N GLY A 19 -19.50 -4.04 7.48
CA GLY A 19 -20.59 -4.63 6.68
C GLY A 19 -20.04 -5.27 5.40
N THR A 20 -20.64 -4.98 4.26
CA THR A 20 -20.19 -5.43 2.94
C THR A 20 -19.39 -4.37 2.17
N ASP A 21 -19.09 -3.25 2.80
CA ASP A 21 -18.45 -2.11 2.13
C ASP A 21 -16.97 -2.39 1.81
N VAL A 22 -16.57 -2.05 0.58
CA VAL A 22 -15.19 -2.05 0.10
C VAL A 22 -14.85 -0.64 -0.33
N TYR A 23 -13.79 -0.09 0.27
CA TYR A 23 -13.29 1.24 -0.05
C TYR A 23 -12.35 1.20 -1.24
N ILE A 24 -12.49 2.17 -2.14
CA ILE A 24 -11.55 2.39 -3.24
C ILE A 24 -10.66 3.59 -2.94
N ARG A 25 -9.37 3.45 -3.25
CA ARG A 25 -8.38 4.54 -3.18
C ARG A 25 -7.73 4.70 -4.54
N GLY A 26 -7.78 5.89 -5.09
CA GLY A 26 -7.12 6.21 -6.35
C GLY A 26 -5.61 6.28 -6.16
N LEU A 27 -4.88 5.30 -6.70
CA LEU A 27 -3.42 5.26 -6.64
C LEU A 27 -2.84 6.13 -7.75
N ILE A 28 -2.00 7.09 -7.38
CA ILE A 28 -1.24 7.94 -8.30
C ILE A 28 0.25 7.72 -8.03
N GLU A 29 0.93 7.06 -8.95
CA GLU A 29 2.37 6.80 -8.90
C GLU A 29 3.10 8.04 -9.43
N ILE A 30 3.42 8.99 -8.53
CA ILE A 30 3.90 10.34 -8.88
C ILE A 30 5.32 10.37 -9.46
N GLY A 31 6.05 9.27 -9.35
CA GLY A 31 7.39 9.11 -9.95
C GLY A 31 8.17 7.96 -9.36
N ASN A 32 9.11 7.47 -10.16
CA ASN A 32 9.94 6.30 -9.82
C ASN A 32 11.41 6.65 -9.51
N VAL A 33 11.76 7.92 -9.40
CA VAL A 33 13.06 8.34 -8.88
C VAL A 33 13.12 8.00 -7.39
N CYS A 34 14.12 7.23 -6.98
CA CYS A 34 14.28 6.80 -5.59
C CYS A 34 15.74 6.94 -5.16
N ARG A 35 15.97 7.49 -3.97
CA ARG A 35 17.35 7.60 -3.40
C ARG A 35 17.84 6.31 -2.79
N ASN A 36 16.94 5.35 -2.51
CA ASN A 36 17.26 4.10 -1.85
C ASN A 36 17.63 2.98 -2.81
N ASP A 37 18.32 1.97 -2.30
CA ASP A 37 18.81 0.84 -3.07
C ASP A 37 18.34 -0.51 -2.52
N CYS A 38 17.07 -0.59 -2.08
CA CYS A 38 16.45 -1.81 -1.54
C CYS A 38 16.64 -3.00 -2.48
N TYR A 39 17.03 -4.15 -1.95
CA TYR A 39 17.47 -5.31 -2.75
C TYR A 39 16.36 -6.04 -3.50
N TYR A 40 15.11 -5.71 -3.20
CA TYR A 40 13.92 -6.30 -3.83
C TYR A 40 13.21 -5.38 -4.84
N CYS A 41 13.55 -4.08 -4.88
CA CYS A 41 12.73 -3.07 -5.55
C CYS A 41 13.25 -2.75 -6.95
N GLY A 42 12.39 -2.87 -7.97
CA GLY A 42 12.75 -2.58 -9.37
C GLY A 42 13.08 -1.11 -9.65
N ILE A 43 12.55 -0.16 -8.84
CA ILE A 43 12.87 1.27 -8.96
C ILE A 43 14.05 1.71 -8.08
N ARG A 44 14.83 0.77 -7.55
CA ARG A 44 16.02 1.05 -6.75
C ARG A 44 17.01 1.97 -7.51
N ARG A 45 17.76 2.77 -6.76
CA ARG A 45 18.69 3.79 -7.32
C ARG A 45 19.65 3.22 -8.36
N SER A 46 20.27 2.07 -8.07
CA SER A 46 21.28 1.45 -8.94
C SER A 46 20.71 0.69 -10.14
N ASN A 47 19.38 0.63 -10.31
CA ASN A 47 18.80 0.06 -11.54
C ASN A 47 18.90 1.08 -12.69
N ALA A 48 19.96 0.97 -13.49
CA ALA A 48 20.23 1.85 -14.62
C ALA A 48 19.25 1.66 -15.79
N ASP A 49 18.58 0.50 -15.87
CA ASP A 49 17.60 0.22 -16.93
C ASP A 49 16.20 0.77 -16.62
N CYS A 50 16.02 1.36 -15.45
CA CYS A 50 14.74 1.95 -15.07
C CYS A 50 14.56 3.31 -15.76
N GLU A 51 13.63 3.40 -16.69
CA GLU A 51 13.24 4.68 -17.29
C GLU A 51 12.60 5.57 -16.21
N ARG A 52 13.34 6.62 -15.80
CA ARG A 52 12.94 7.49 -14.69
C ARG A 52 11.95 8.56 -15.14
N TYR A 53 10.96 8.82 -14.30
CA TYR A 53 9.99 9.90 -14.50
C TYR A 53 9.57 10.51 -13.15
N VAL A 54 9.10 11.73 -13.21
CA VAL A 54 8.35 12.42 -12.15
C VAL A 54 7.20 13.15 -12.80
N LEU A 55 5.98 12.92 -12.34
CA LEU A 55 4.79 13.62 -12.87
C LEU A 55 4.81 15.10 -12.50
N GLY A 56 4.42 15.94 -13.44
CA GLY A 56 4.12 17.34 -13.17
C GLY A 56 2.89 17.50 -12.29
N GLU A 57 2.82 18.61 -11.57
CA GLU A 57 1.73 18.93 -10.65
C GLU A 57 0.36 18.90 -11.35
N ASP A 58 0.24 19.54 -12.52
CA ASP A 58 -1.03 19.58 -13.28
C ASP A 58 -1.47 18.17 -13.72
N THR A 59 -0.53 17.29 -14.05
CA THR A 59 -0.84 15.89 -14.37
C THR A 59 -1.39 15.16 -13.16
N ILE A 60 -0.83 15.37 -11.96
CA ILE A 60 -1.31 14.74 -10.72
C ILE A 60 -2.71 15.27 -10.39
N LEU A 61 -2.95 16.57 -10.53
CA LEU A 61 -4.28 17.17 -10.32
C LEU A 61 -5.31 16.64 -11.31
N ALA A 62 -4.93 16.47 -12.59
CA ALA A 62 -5.80 15.86 -13.59
C ALA A 62 -6.19 14.42 -13.20
N CYS A 63 -5.25 13.62 -12.66
CA CYS A 63 -5.55 12.30 -12.12
C CYS A 63 -6.54 12.37 -10.93
N CYS A 64 -6.41 13.36 -10.05
CA CYS A 64 -7.34 13.58 -8.95
C CYS A 64 -8.74 13.95 -9.47
N ALA A 65 -8.82 14.84 -10.47
CA ALA A 65 -10.08 15.25 -11.09
C ALA A 65 -10.82 14.07 -11.73
N GLU A 66 -10.09 13.26 -12.52
CA GLU A 66 -10.64 12.03 -13.09
C GLU A 66 -11.12 11.07 -11.99
N GLY A 67 -10.29 10.81 -10.99
CA GLY A 67 -10.67 9.95 -9.86
C GLY A 67 -11.90 10.45 -9.13
N TYR A 68 -12.00 11.77 -8.86
CA TYR A 68 -13.16 12.37 -8.20
C TYR A 68 -14.44 12.16 -9.00
N SER A 69 -14.37 12.36 -10.33
CA SER A 69 -15.52 12.15 -11.24
C SER A 69 -15.97 10.67 -11.28
N LEU A 70 -15.03 9.73 -11.13
CA LEU A 70 -15.30 8.28 -11.04
C LEU A 70 -15.84 7.84 -9.66
N GLY A 71 -15.92 8.75 -8.68
CA GLY A 71 -16.45 8.48 -7.35
C GLY A 71 -15.40 8.12 -6.30
N PHE A 72 -14.10 8.30 -6.57
CA PHE A 72 -13.08 8.17 -5.54
C PHE A 72 -13.17 9.33 -4.55
N ARG A 73 -12.98 9.03 -3.27
CA ARG A 73 -12.88 10.02 -2.16
C ARG A 73 -11.63 9.79 -1.33
N SER A 74 -10.63 9.16 -1.93
CA SER A 74 -9.32 8.92 -1.31
C SER A 74 -8.27 8.81 -2.40
N PHE A 75 -7.23 9.62 -2.31
CA PHE A 75 -6.07 9.60 -3.21
C PHE A 75 -4.83 9.12 -2.48
N VAL A 76 -4.02 8.29 -3.13
CA VAL A 76 -2.74 7.81 -2.63
C VAL A 76 -1.64 8.31 -3.56
N LEU A 77 -0.82 9.23 -3.08
CA LEU A 77 0.37 9.70 -3.78
C LEU A 77 1.54 8.79 -3.40
N GLN A 78 1.94 7.95 -4.33
CA GLN A 78 3.02 6.97 -4.13
C GLN A 78 4.20 7.30 -5.04
N GLY A 79 5.41 7.22 -4.49
CA GLY A 79 6.64 7.47 -5.26
C GLY A 79 7.86 6.84 -4.64
N GLY A 80 8.97 6.90 -5.36
CA GLY A 80 10.26 6.58 -4.76
C GLY A 80 10.62 7.58 -3.66
N GLU A 81 11.42 7.15 -2.69
CA GLU A 81 11.86 8.03 -1.61
C GLU A 81 12.76 9.15 -2.14
N GLY A 82 12.41 10.40 -1.83
CA GLY A 82 13.09 11.58 -2.37
C GLY A 82 12.68 11.93 -3.81
N VAL A 83 11.58 11.38 -4.31
CA VAL A 83 11.06 11.63 -5.68
C VAL A 83 10.78 13.12 -5.93
N MET A 84 10.41 13.85 -4.89
CA MET A 84 10.06 15.26 -4.95
C MET A 84 10.51 15.97 -3.66
N PRO A 85 10.98 17.24 -3.73
CA PRO A 85 11.28 18.03 -2.53
C PRO A 85 10.06 18.21 -1.64
N THR A 86 10.23 18.18 -0.32
CA THR A 86 9.14 18.29 0.68
C THR A 86 8.24 19.50 0.45
N GLY A 87 8.83 20.67 0.11
CA GLY A 87 8.05 21.88 -0.17
C GLY A 87 7.09 21.71 -1.34
N LYS A 88 7.49 20.99 -2.41
CA LYS A 88 6.61 20.67 -3.54
C LYS A 88 5.52 19.67 -3.15
N VAL A 89 5.86 18.66 -2.33
CA VAL A 89 4.85 17.72 -1.79
C VAL A 89 3.80 18.48 -0.99
N CYS A 90 4.21 19.37 -0.10
CA CYS A 90 3.30 20.19 0.71
C CYS A 90 2.40 21.09 -0.15
N ALA A 91 2.96 21.78 -1.14
CA ALA A 91 2.19 22.63 -2.06
C ALA A 91 1.14 21.83 -2.83
N LEU A 92 1.53 20.65 -3.37
CA LEU A 92 0.62 19.74 -4.07
C LEU A 92 -0.50 19.24 -3.15
N VAL A 93 -0.17 18.80 -1.92
CA VAL A 93 -1.15 18.36 -0.93
C VAL A 93 -2.14 19.47 -0.59
N SER A 94 -1.65 20.71 -0.39
CA SER A 94 -2.52 21.87 -0.11
C SER A 94 -3.47 22.18 -1.27
N ARG A 95 -3.00 22.07 -2.51
CA ARG A 95 -3.87 22.24 -3.70
C ARG A 95 -4.93 21.15 -3.78
N ILE A 96 -4.55 19.88 -3.62
CA ILE A 96 -5.52 18.77 -3.62
C ILE A 96 -6.54 18.95 -2.49
N ARG A 97 -6.10 19.38 -1.30
CA ARG A 97 -7.01 19.64 -0.16
C ARG A 97 -7.99 20.76 -0.44
N ALA A 98 -7.54 21.83 -1.10
CA ALA A 98 -8.40 22.96 -1.44
C ALA A 98 -9.46 22.58 -2.50
N GLU A 99 -9.06 21.79 -3.52
CA GLU A 99 -9.95 21.38 -4.61
C GLU A 99 -10.90 20.23 -4.21
N TYR A 100 -10.45 19.31 -3.32
CA TYR A 100 -11.20 18.12 -2.90
C TYR A 100 -11.24 18.00 -1.37
N PRO A 101 -11.94 18.89 -0.64
CA PRO A 101 -11.94 18.94 0.83
C PRO A 101 -12.56 17.70 1.47
N ASP A 102 -13.44 16.99 0.77
CA ASP A 102 -14.10 15.76 1.19
C ASP A 102 -13.27 14.49 0.92
N CYS A 103 -12.10 14.62 0.27
CA CYS A 103 -11.23 13.48 -0.02
C CYS A 103 -10.18 13.26 1.07
N ALA A 104 -9.78 12.01 1.27
CA ALA A 104 -8.61 11.66 2.06
C ALA A 104 -7.35 11.67 1.18
N ILE A 105 -6.28 12.24 1.68
CA ILE A 105 -4.97 12.29 1.03
C ILE A 105 -4.00 11.40 1.79
N THR A 106 -3.48 10.37 1.12
CA THR A 106 -2.49 9.44 1.65
C THR A 106 -1.14 9.66 0.97
N LEU A 107 -0.07 9.74 1.73
CA LEU A 107 1.29 9.79 1.22
C LEU A 107 1.98 8.43 1.42
N SER A 108 2.77 8.00 0.42
CA SER A 108 3.62 6.81 0.48
C SER A 108 4.93 7.12 -0.25
N LEU A 109 5.80 7.89 0.42
CA LEU A 109 6.99 8.53 -0.17
C LEU A 109 8.29 8.18 0.56
N GLY A 110 8.27 7.21 1.48
CA GLY A 110 9.43 6.75 2.21
C GLY A 110 9.71 7.48 3.52
N GLU A 111 10.96 7.50 3.95
CA GLU A 111 11.40 8.03 5.24
C GLU A 111 11.79 9.51 5.14
N TYR A 112 11.34 10.30 6.13
CA TYR A 112 11.65 11.71 6.26
C TYR A 112 11.97 12.08 7.72
N PRO A 113 12.61 13.23 7.96
CA PRO A 113 12.66 13.83 9.29
C PRO A 113 11.26 14.18 9.82
N ALA A 114 11.07 14.17 11.14
CA ALA A 114 9.79 14.50 11.79
C ALA A 114 9.21 15.85 11.35
N GLU A 115 10.08 16.85 11.16
CA GLU A 115 9.67 18.18 10.68
C GLU A 115 9.02 18.14 9.31
N ASP A 116 9.55 17.33 8.38
CA ASP A 116 8.96 17.17 7.05
C ASP A 116 7.60 16.47 7.12
N TYR A 117 7.45 15.46 7.98
CA TYR A 117 6.16 14.83 8.24
C TYR A 117 5.15 15.82 8.81
N ARG A 118 5.58 16.68 9.77
CA ARG A 118 4.73 17.74 10.32
C ARG A 118 4.21 18.67 9.24
N ARG A 119 5.10 19.19 8.39
CA ARG A 119 4.75 20.06 7.27
C ARG A 119 3.76 19.40 6.30
N MET A 120 3.95 18.10 5.98
CA MET A 120 3.01 17.34 5.15
C MET A 120 1.64 17.20 5.82
N ARG A 121 1.61 17.00 7.15
CA ARG A 121 0.37 16.91 7.93
C ARG A 121 -0.38 18.23 7.94
N GLU A 122 0.31 19.33 8.20
CA GLU A 122 -0.22 20.70 8.19
C GLU A 122 -0.71 21.13 6.81
N ALA A 123 -0.06 20.67 5.74
CA ALA A 123 -0.51 20.88 4.36
C ALA A 123 -1.84 20.17 4.04
N GLY A 124 -2.30 19.23 4.89
CA GLY A 124 -3.58 18.56 4.75
C GLY A 124 -3.54 17.07 4.42
N ALA A 125 -2.37 16.42 4.50
CA ALA A 125 -2.30 14.96 4.36
C ALA A 125 -2.95 14.28 5.59
N ASP A 126 -3.85 13.31 5.34
CA ASP A 126 -4.57 12.58 6.38
C ASP A 126 -3.84 11.32 6.81
N ARG A 127 -3.19 10.63 5.86
CA ARG A 127 -2.65 9.29 6.04
C ARG A 127 -1.23 9.21 5.51
N TYR A 128 -0.44 8.34 6.13
CA TYR A 128 0.89 8.00 5.64
C TYR A 128 1.08 6.48 5.65
N LEU A 129 1.47 5.91 4.51
CA LEU A 129 1.82 4.50 4.39
C LEU A 129 3.34 4.34 4.34
N LEU A 130 3.90 3.70 5.36
CA LEU A 130 5.31 3.36 5.44
C LEU A 130 5.45 1.89 5.84
N ARG A 131 5.69 1.01 4.88
CA ARG A 131 5.84 -0.42 5.17
C ARG A 131 7.13 -0.65 5.97
N HIS A 132 7.02 -1.40 7.06
CA HIS A 132 8.19 -1.78 7.86
C HIS A 132 8.98 -2.94 7.22
N GLU A 133 8.40 -3.62 6.24
CA GLU A 133 8.92 -4.74 5.45
C GLU A 133 9.22 -6.00 6.25
N THR A 134 9.67 -5.88 7.47
CA THR A 134 9.80 -6.92 8.51
C THR A 134 10.14 -6.27 9.85
N ALA A 135 9.66 -6.83 10.95
CA ALA A 135 10.02 -6.45 12.31
C ALA A 135 11.24 -7.22 12.88
N ASP A 136 11.91 -8.00 12.03
CA ASP A 136 13.14 -8.70 12.40
C ASP A 136 14.37 -7.99 11.83
N ARG A 137 15.30 -7.61 12.73
CA ARG A 137 16.51 -6.84 12.37
C ARG A 137 17.42 -7.57 11.38
N ALA A 138 17.61 -8.87 11.56
CA ALA A 138 18.47 -9.66 10.68
C ALA A 138 17.83 -9.80 9.28
N HIS A 139 16.54 -10.05 9.25
CA HIS A 139 15.78 -10.13 8.00
C HIS A 139 15.72 -8.76 7.29
N TYR A 140 15.56 -7.65 8.03
CA TYR A 140 15.58 -6.30 7.45
C TYR A 140 16.91 -6.01 6.73
N ARG A 141 18.06 -6.38 7.33
CA ARG A 141 19.39 -6.24 6.72
C ARG A 141 19.58 -7.10 5.47
N ALA A 142 18.90 -8.24 5.39
CA ALA A 142 18.94 -9.09 4.20
C ALA A 142 18.15 -8.50 3.01
N LEU A 143 17.22 -7.58 3.28
CA LEU A 143 16.37 -6.93 2.27
C LEU A 143 16.86 -5.52 1.88
N HIS A 144 17.71 -4.89 2.69
CA HIS A 144 18.11 -3.49 2.54
C HIS A 144 19.62 -3.27 2.63
N PRO A 145 20.13 -2.22 1.98
CA PRO A 145 21.53 -1.84 2.13
C PRO A 145 21.80 -1.30 3.56
N PRO A 146 23.08 -1.31 4.00
CA PRO A 146 23.45 -1.00 5.39
C PRO A 146 23.00 0.36 5.92
N GLU A 147 22.87 1.36 5.05
CA GLU A 147 22.41 2.71 5.39
C GLU A 147 20.92 2.78 5.78
N LEU A 148 20.12 1.78 5.40
CA LEU A 148 18.72 1.66 5.81
C LEU A 148 18.60 0.75 7.02
N THR A 149 18.14 1.29 8.15
CA THR A 149 18.03 0.54 9.39
C THR A 149 16.58 0.35 9.82
N LEU A 150 16.29 -0.80 10.44
CA LEU A 150 14.97 -1.06 11.01
C LEU A 150 14.63 -0.04 12.11
N GLU A 151 15.61 0.38 12.88
CA GLU A 151 15.45 1.37 13.95
C GLU A 151 14.92 2.70 13.41
N ASN A 152 15.51 3.20 12.30
CA ASN A 152 15.04 4.43 11.68
C ASN A 152 13.63 4.26 11.10
N ARG A 153 13.34 3.10 10.48
CA ARG A 153 12.01 2.78 9.97
C ARG A 153 10.95 2.79 11.06
N MET A 154 11.24 2.18 12.20
CA MET A 154 10.33 2.16 13.36
C MET A 154 10.16 3.53 14.00
N ARG A 155 11.26 4.32 14.10
CA ARG A 155 11.19 5.72 14.54
C ARG A 155 10.24 6.54 13.67
N CYS A 156 10.38 6.47 12.34
CA CYS A 156 9.50 7.17 11.41
C CYS A 156 8.02 6.80 11.61
N LEU A 157 7.72 5.51 11.82
CA LEU A 157 6.35 5.05 12.07
C LEU A 157 5.76 5.62 13.37
N LEU A 158 6.56 5.70 14.43
CA LEU A 158 6.16 6.30 15.71
C LEU A 158 5.90 7.80 15.55
N GLU A 159 6.82 8.54 14.93
CA GLU A 159 6.68 9.98 14.66
C GLU A 159 5.42 10.30 13.83
N LEU A 160 5.14 9.51 12.79
CA LEU A 160 3.93 9.67 12.00
C LEU A 160 2.66 9.51 12.85
N LYS A 161 2.66 8.57 13.79
CA LYS A 161 1.54 8.35 14.72
C LYS A 161 1.39 9.50 15.71
N GLU A 162 2.49 9.98 16.29
CA GLU A 162 2.52 11.14 17.20
C GLU A 162 2.03 12.42 16.52
N LEU A 163 2.31 12.59 15.23
CA LEU A 163 1.85 13.73 14.44
C LEU A 163 0.37 13.61 14.01
N GLY A 164 -0.33 12.56 14.40
CA GLY A 164 -1.76 12.38 14.16
C GLY A 164 -2.14 11.96 12.74
N PHE A 165 -1.24 11.32 12.00
CA PHE A 165 -1.62 10.63 10.76
C PHE A 165 -2.40 9.35 11.08
N GLN A 166 -3.32 8.96 10.19
CA GLN A 166 -3.71 7.56 10.09
C GLN A 166 -2.55 6.79 9.46
N VAL A 167 -1.88 5.96 10.27
CA VAL A 167 -0.61 5.33 9.88
C VAL A 167 -0.83 3.94 9.31
N GLY A 168 -0.24 3.71 8.14
CA GLY A 168 -0.15 2.39 7.53
C GLY A 168 1.25 1.79 7.65
N CYS A 169 1.30 0.53 8.05
CA CYS A 169 2.51 -0.30 8.00
C CYS A 169 2.35 -1.45 6.99
N GLY A 170 3.21 -2.45 7.04
CA GLY A 170 3.10 -3.65 6.23
C GLY A 170 4.43 -4.34 5.97
N PHE A 171 4.36 -5.51 5.39
CA PHE A 171 5.53 -6.34 5.07
C PHE A 171 5.30 -7.18 3.82
N MET A 172 6.39 -7.73 3.26
CA MET A 172 6.32 -8.69 2.16
C MET A 172 6.14 -10.11 2.70
N VAL A 173 5.31 -10.90 2.03
CA VAL A 173 5.06 -12.30 2.39
C VAL A 173 5.84 -13.21 1.46
N GLY A 174 6.59 -14.17 2.03
CA GLY A 174 7.45 -15.08 1.27
C GLY A 174 8.73 -14.42 0.73
N SER A 175 9.17 -13.31 1.33
CA SER A 175 10.45 -12.68 0.97
C SER A 175 11.64 -13.56 1.36
N PRO A 176 12.78 -13.43 0.68
CA PRO A 176 13.97 -14.22 0.97
C PRO A 176 14.33 -14.21 2.45
N HIS A 177 14.68 -15.37 3.00
CA HIS A 177 15.04 -15.58 4.42
C HIS A 177 13.90 -15.37 5.44
N GLN A 178 12.66 -15.14 5.00
CA GLN A 178 11.51 -15.08 5.88
C GLN A 178 11.21 -16.45 6.49
N THR A 179 10.87 -16.47 7.77
CA THR A 179 10.56 -17.68 8.55
C THR A 179 9.25 -17.46 9.32
N ALA A 180 8.67 -18.54 9.87
CA ALA A 180 7.53 -18.43 10.77
C ALA A 180 7.83 -17.51 11.98
N ARG A 181 9.07 -17.51 12.47
CA ARG A 181 9.50 -16.65 13.58
C ARG A 181 9.52 -15.17 13.19
N THR A 182 10.01 -14.83 11.99
CA THR A 182 10.00 -13.42 11.50
C THR A 182 8.57 -12.94 11.27
N LEU A 183 7.71 -13.78 10.68
CA LEU A 183 6.28 -13.48 10.52
C LEU A 183 5.56 -13.27 11.87
N ALA A 184 5.87 -14.08 12.87
CA ALA A 184 5.32 -13.90 14.22
C ALA A 184 5.75 -12.55 14.83
N LYS A 185 6.99 -12.08 14.59
CA LYS A 185 7.43 -10.74 14.98
C LYS A 185 6.64 -9.64 14.26
N ASP A 186 6.36 -9.81 12.97
CA ASP A 186 5.55 -8.86 12.20
C ASP A 186 4.13 -8.75 12.76
N LEU A 187 3.49 -9.88 13.07
CA LEU A 187 2.17 -9.92 13.70
C LEU A 187 2.17 -9.29 15.10
N LYS A 188 3.20 -9.56 15.92
CA LYS A 188 3.36 -8.93 17.25
C LYS A 188 3.62 -7.43 17.15
N PHE A 189 4.35 -6.98 16.14
CA PHE A 189 4.50 -5.56 15.87
C PHE A 189 3.15 -4.90 15.54
N ILE A 190 2.33 -5.52 14.69
CA ILE A 190 1.00 -5.00 14.36
C ILE A 190 0.12 -4.94 15.61
N GLU A 191 0.14 -5.99 16.43
CA GLU A 191 -0.62 -6.06 17.69
C GLU A 191 -0.22 -4.93 18.66
N SER A 192 1.07 -4.65 18.81
CA SER A 192 1.57 -3.62 19.75
C SER A 192 1.49 -2.21 19.18
N PHE A 193 1.84 -2.02 17.91
CA PHE A 193 1.85 -0.70 17.25
C PHE A 193 0.44 -0.19 16.95
N GLN A 194 -0.54 -1.08 16.74
CA GLN A 194 -1.93 -0.74 16.42
C GLN A 194 -2.03 0.24 15.22
N PRO A 195 -1.57 -0.15 14.01
CA PRO A 195 -1.66 0.70 12.83
C PRO A 195 -3.11 0.86 12.35
N ASP A 196 -3.43 1.97 11.69
CA ASP A 196 -4.75 2.18 11.08
C ASP A 196 -4.93 1.41 9.76
N MET A 197 -3.80 1.13 9.09
CA MET A 197 -3.75 0.40 7.83
C MET A 197 -2.60 -0.61 7.85
N CYS A 198 -2.76 -1.73 7.15
CA CYS A 198 -1.64 -2.66 6.96
C CYS A 198 -1.65 -3.22 5.54
N GLY A 199 -0.64 -2.87 4.74
CA GLY A 199 -0.47 -3.34 3.37
C GLY A 199 0.50 -4.51 3.28
N ILE A 200 0.00 -5.74 3.18
CA ILE A 200 0.82 -6.92 2.88
C ILE A 200 0.54 -7.45 1.48
N GLY A 201 1.53 -8.07 0.89
CA GLY A 201 1.41 -8.73 -0.41
C GLY A 201 2.55 -9.73 -0.60
N PRO A 202 2.42 -10.66 -1.53
CA PRO A 202 3.48 -11.61 -1.82
C PRO A 202 4.73 -10.86 -2.29
N PHE A 203 5.90 -11.35 -1.89
CA PHE A 203 7.16 -10.95 -2.49
C PHE A 203 7.11 -11.32 -3.97
N MET A 204 7.49 -10.39 -4.82
CA MET A 204 7.61 -10.58 -6.26
C MET A 204 9.01 -10.18 -6.68
N PRO A 205 9.81 -11.09 -7.25
CA PRO A 205 11.15 -10.74 -7.71
C PRO A 205 11.10 -9.77 -8.89
N HIS A 206 12.16 -8.97 -9.04
CA HIS A 206 12.39 -8.16 -10.22
C HIS A 206 13.76 -8.51 -10.80
N ARG A 207 13.82 -8.79 -12.12
CA ARG A 207 15.03 -9.25 -12.84
C ARG A 207 16.28 -8.38 -12.66
N LYS A 208 16.10 -7.09 -12.34
CA LYS A 208 17.18 -6.10 -12.14
C LYS A 208 17.48 -5.84 -10.66
N THR A 209 17.22 -6.81 -9.79
CA THR A 209 17.48 -6.69 -8.35
C THR A 209 18.39 -7.80 -7.85
N PRO A 210 19.10 -7.60 -6.73
CA PRO A 210 19.89 -8.65 -6.09
C PRO A 210 19.09 -9.91 -5.77
N LEU A 211 17.82 -9.77 -5.43
CA LEU A 211 16.94 -10.88 -5.03
C LEU A 211 16.17 -11.53 -6.19
N ARG A 212 16.58 -11.27 -7.45
CA ARG A 212 15.93 -11.81 -8.67
C ARG A 212 15.84 -13.33 -8.76
N GLY A 213 16.74 -14.04 -8.09
CA GLY A 213 16.82 -15.51 -8.14
C GLY A 213 15.95 -16.23 -7.11
N PHE A 214 15.24 -15.50 -6.24
CA PHE A 214 14.38 -16.09 -5.25
C PHE A 214 12.94 -16.28 -5.79
N PRO A 215 12.24 -17.33 -5.34
CA PRO A 215 10.85 -17.57 -5.74
C PRO A 215 9.93 -16.46 -5.21
N ALA A 216 8.84 -16.21 -5.92
CA ALA A 216 7.76 -15.35 -5.44
C ALA A 216 7.06 -15.93 -4.20
N GLY A 217 6.52 -15.07 -3.36
CA GLY A 217 5.60 -15.46 -2.28
C GLY A 217 4.27 -15.96 -2.85
N THR A 218 3.47 -16.65 -2.02
CA THR A 218 2.21 -17.24 -2.45
C THR A 218 0.98 -16.42 -2.07
N ALA A 219 -0.08 -16.56 -2.85
CA ALA A 219 -1.38 -15.97 -2.52
C ALA A 219 -1.95 -16.59 -1.25
N GLU A 220 -1.83 -17.91 -1.09
CA GLU A 220 -2.35 -18.67 0.06
C GLU A 220 -1.79 -18.17 1.38
N GLN A 221 -0.45 -18.04 1.48
CA GLN A 221 0.20 -17.54 2.68
C GLN A 221 -0.18 -16.08 2.96
N THR A 222 -0.26 -15.25 1.91
CA THR A 222 -0.64 -13.84 2.04
C THR A 222 -2.07 -13.70 2.55
N ILE A 223 -3.02 -14.45 1.99
CA ILE A 223 -4.44 -14.43 2.40
C ILE A 223 -4.59 -14.93 3.84
N TYR A 224 -3.87 -15.99 4.22
CA TYR A 224 -3.85 -16.47 5.60
C TYR A 224 -3.37 -15.38 6.59
N LEU A 225 -2.27 -14.69 6.26
CA LEU A 225 -1.75 -13.61 7.10
C LEU A 225 -2.69 -12.39 7.13
N LEU A 226 -3.38 -12.06 6.03
CA LEU A 226 -4.44 -11.04 6.03
C LEU A 226 -5.54 -11.39 7.03
N SER A 227 -5.96 -12.66 7.06
CA SER A 227 -6.96 -13.14 8.03
C SER A 227 -6.49 -12.96 9.47
N LEU A 228 -5.25 -13.33 9.78
CA LEU A 228 -4.68 -13.16 11.12
C LEU A 228 -4.61 -11.68 11.53
N ILE A 229 -4.20 -10.79 10.62
CA ILE A 229 -4.15 -9.34 10.89
C ILE A 229 -5.54 -8.79 11.16
N ARG A 230 -6.57 -9.22 10.41
CA ARG A 230 -7.96 -8.83 10.67
C ARG A 230 -8.44 -9.28 12.04
N LEU A 231 -8.07 -10.49 12.48
CA LEU A 231 -8.42 -11.01 13.79
C LEU A 231 -7.68 -10.29 14.94
N ILE A 232 -6.43 -9.89 14.71
CA ILE A 232 -5.66 -9.09 15.68
C ILE A 232 -6.26 -7.68 15.84
N LYS A 233 -6.70 -7.06 14.74
CA LYS A 233 -7.28 -5.71 14.77
C LYS A 233 -8.52 -5.65 13.87
N PRO A 234 -9.73 -5.87 14.42
CA PRO A 234 -10.97 -5.97 13.66
C PRO A 234 -11.33 -4.72 12.83
N ASN A 235 -10.91 -3.53 13.24
CA ASN A 235 -11.18 -2.26 12.53
C ASN A 235 -10.07 -1.80 11.58
N ILE A 236 -8.98 -2.54 11.41
CA ILE A 236 -7.86 -2.17 10.52
C ILE A 236 -8.30 -2.08 9.05
N LEU A 237 -7.71 -1.15 8.29
CA LEU A 237 -7.91 -1.05 6.84
C LEU A 237 -6.88 -1.93 6.11
N LEU A 238 -7.34 -2.97 5.42
CA LEU A 238 -6.50 -3.97 4.74
C LEU A 238 -6.73 -3.93 3.23
N PRO A 239 -5.73 -3.57 2.43
CA PRO A 239 -5.84 -3.64 0.98
C PRO A 239 -5.69 -5.07 0.44
N ALA A 240 -6.56 -5.43 -0.50
CA ALA A 240 -6.32 -6.51 -1.45
C ALA A 240 -5.37 -5.98 -2.53
N THR A 241 -4.08 -6.27 -2.39
CA THR A 241 -3.02 -5.63 -3.18
C THR A 241 -2.96 -6.12 -4.63
N THR A 242 -2.43 -5.27 -5.53
CA THR A 242 -2.17 -5.64 -6.93
C THR A 242 -1.26 -6.86 -7.06
N ALA A 243 -0.29 -7.02 -6.15
CA ALA A 243 0.61 -8.18 -6.12
C ALA A 243 -0.14 -9.52 -5.94
N LEU A 244 -1.23 -9.54 -5.17
CA LEU A 244 -2.09 -10.73 -5.07
C LEU A 244 -2.74 -11.08 -6.40
N GLY A 245 -3.25 -10.09 -7.15
CA GLY A 245 -3.78 -10.29 -8.49
C GLY A 245 -2.71 -10.73 -9.50
N SER A 246 -1.44 -10.37 -9.28
CA SER A 246 -0.32 -10.77 -10.15
C SER A 246 0.09 -12.24 -9.95
N VAL A 247 -0.07 -12.80 -8.74
CA VAL A 247 0.26 -14.22 -8.46
C VAL A 247 -0.95 -15.15 -8.59
N SER A 248 -2.18 -14.63 -8.46
CA SER A 248 -3.41 -15.43 -8.59
C SER A 248 -4.52 -14.57 -9.21
N PRO A 249 -5.16 -15.02 -10.31
CA PRO A 249 -6.21 -14.25 -10.98
C PRO A 249 -7.41 -13.89 -10.06
N ASP A 250 -7.72 -14.73 -9.09
CA ASP A 250 -8.78 -14.55 -8.07
C ASP A 250 -8.24 -14.05 -6.71
N GLY A 251 -6.94 -13.76 -6.63
CA GLY A 251 -6.26 -13.43 -5.38
C GLY A 251 -6.86 -12.24 -4.65
N ARG A 252 -7.35 -11.23 -5.39
CA ARG A 252 -8.01 -10.06 -4.79
C ARG A 252 -9.37 -10.42 -4.19
N GLU A 253 -10.19 -11.14 -4.93
CA GLU A 253 -11.51 -11.56 -4.49
C GLU A 253 -11.41 -12.46 -3.25
N ARG A 254 -10.48 -13.41 -3.25
CA ARG A 254 -10.17 -14.26 -2.09
C ARG A 254 -9.70 -13.46 -0.89
N ALA A 255 -8.86 -12.42 -1.09
CA ALA A 255 -8.41 -11.55 -0.01
C ALA A 255 -9.59 -10.75 0.62
N LEU A 256 -10.53 -10.29 -0.19
CA LEU A 256 -11.76 -9.63 0.30
C LEU A 256 -12.59 -10.58 1.17
N CYS A 257 -12.73 -11.84 0.75
CA CYS A 257 -13.42 -12.88 1.53
C CYS A 257 -12.63 -13.34 2.77
N ALA A 258 -11.38 -12.91 2.91
CA ALA A 258 -10.49 -13.23 4.03
C ALA A 258 -10.17 -12.00 4.91
N GLY A 259 -11.01 -10.97 4.86
CA GLY A 259 -10.93 -9.83 5.76
C GLY A 259 -10.36 -8.54 5.17
N ALA A 260 -9.88 -8.50 3.91
CA ALA A 260 -9.53 -7.25 3.25
C ALA A 260 -10.78 -6.40 2.97
N ASN A 261 -10.62 -5.08 2.94
CA ASN A 261 -11.71 -4.13 2.73
C ASN A 261 -11.33 -2.88 1.93
N VAL A 262 -10.14 -2.87 1.32
CA VAL A 262 -9.65 -1.75 0.50
C VAL A 262 -9.11 -2.29 -0.82
N ILE A 263 -9.37 -1.56 -1.91
CA ILE A 263 -8.75 -1.78 -3.23
C ILE A 263 -8.18 -0.46 -3.72
N MET A 264 -7.05 -0.52 -4.45
CA MET A 264 -6.35 0.68 -4.93
C MET A 264 -6.20 0.66 -6.45
N PRO A 265 -7.25 1.00 -7.23
CA PRO A 265 -7.14 1.15 -8.67
C PRO A 265 -6.18 2.28 -9.06
N ASN A 266 -5.42 2.06 -10.12
CA ASN A 266 -4.39 3.00 -10.59
C ASN A 266 -5.02 4.13 -11.42
N LEU A 267 -4.80 5.38 -10.98
CA LEU A 267 -5.19 6.63 -11.65
C LEU A 267 -4.06 7.27 -12.45
N SER A 268 -2.81 6.79 -12.31
CA SER A 268 -1.68 7.37 -13.03
C SER A 268 -1.90 7.35 -14.55
N PRO A 269 -1.30 8.26 -15.32
CA PRO A 269 -1.38 8.23 -16.77
C PRO A 269 -0.91 6.89 -17.34
N TYR A 270 -1.63 6.36 -18.30
CA TYR A 270 -1.36 5.01 -18.85
C TYR A 270 0.07 4.85 -19.35
N ALA A 271 0.62 5.88 -20.00
CA ALA A 271 1.98 5.87 -20.55
C ALA A 271 3.07 5.71 -19.47
N GLU A 272 2.80 6.10 -18.22
CA GLU A 272 3.79 6.08 -17.15
C GLU A 272 3.70 4.81 -16.26
N ARG A 273 2.57 4.08 -16.31
CA ARG A 273 2.33 2.93 -15.42
C ARG A 273 3.36 1.82 -15.58
N SER A 274 3.82 1.54 -16.81
CA SER A 274 4.83 0.52 -17.10
C SER A 274 6.21 0.88 -16.52
N LYS A 275 6.49 2.16 -16.37
CA LYS A 275 7.76 2.68 -15.83
C LYS A 275 7.83 2.57 -14.29
N TYR A 276 6.69 2.42 -13.60
CA TYR A 276 6.64 2.18 -12.15
C TYR A 276 6.67 0.68 -11.83
N SER A 277 7.73 0.02 -12.23
CA SER A 277 7.90 -1.43 -12.12
C SER A 277 8.65 -1.79 -10.83
N LEU A 278 7.91 -1.97 -9.73
CA LEU A 278 8.47 -2.41 -8.44
C LEU A 278 8.95 -3.87 -8.50
N TYR A 279 8.27 -4.69 -9.29
CA TYR A 279 8.52 -6.12 -9.51
C TYR A 279 8.09 -6.51 -10.93
N ASP A 280 8.60 -7.64 -11.42
CA ASP A 280 8.25 -8.14 -12.76
C ASP A 280 6.77 -8.53 -12.84
N ASN A 281 6.18 -8.38 -14.03
CA ASN A 281 4.77 -8.70 -14.34
C ASN A 281 3.74 -7.95 -13.45
N LYS A 282 4.09 -6.75 -12.97
CA LYS A 282 3.12 -5.90 -12.25
C LYS A 282 1.94 -5.59 -13.15
N LEU A 283 0.74 -5.92 -12.68
CA LEU A 283 -0.50 -5.60 -13.39
C LEU A 283 -0.72 -4.08 -13.41
N SER A 284 -0.95 -3.52 -14.60
CA SER A 284 -1.17 -2.07 -14.79
C SER A 284 -2.42 -1.74 -15.60
N SER A 285 -3.17 -2.76 -16.05
CA SER A 285 -4.35 -2.66 -16.90
C SER A 285 -5.50 -3.52 -16.38
N GLY A 286 -6.58 -3.60 -17.11
CA GLY A 286 -7.77 -4.38 -16.73
C GLY A 286 -8.39 -3.86 -15.44
N LYS A 287 -8.71 -4.73 -14.49
CA LYS A 287 -9.30 -4.39 -13.17
C LYS A 287 -8.41 -3.49 -12.30
N GLU A 288 -7.11 -3.38 -12.60
CA GLU A 288 -6.17 -2.50 -11.89
C GLU A 288 -6.31 -1.03 -12.30
N SER A 289 -6.91 -0.75 -13.44
CA SER A 289 -7.12 0.61 -13.93
C SER A 289 -8.40 1.21 -13.35
N ALA A 290 -8.32 2.44 -12.87
CA ALA A 290 -9.50 3.19 -12.40
C ALA A 290 -10.53 3.39 -13.51
N GLN A 291 -10.12 3.48 -14.78
CA GLN A 291 -11.01 3.58 -15.93
C GLN A 291 -11.89 2.33 -16.13
N ASN A 292 -11.48 1.19 -15.59
CA ASN A 292 -12.25 -0.07 -15.64
C ASN A 292 -13.03 -0.35 -14.34
N LEU A 293 -13.45 0.69 -13.64
CA LEU A 293 -14.15 0.59 -12.36
C LEU A 293 -15.44 -0.27 -12.42
N ALA A 294 -16.11 -0.30 -13.58
CA ALA A 294 -17.30 -1.14 -13.78
C ALA A 294 -16.99 -2.63 -13.65
N LEU A 295 -15.88 -3.09 -14.25
CA LEU A 295 -15.42 -4.48 -14.14
C LEU A 295 -15.07 -4.83 -12.68
N LEU A 296 -14.41 -3.90 -11.99
CA LEU A 296 -14.07 -4.07 -10.58
C LEU A 296 -15.32 -4.15 -9.71
N LYS A 297 -16.31 -3.28 -9.93
CA LYS A 297 -17.59 -3.31 -9.21
C LYS A 297 -18.30 -4.65 -9.42
N SER A 298 -18.38 -5.14 -10.65
CA SER A 298 -19.00 -6.42 -10.97
C SER A 298 -18.32 -7.60 -10.25
N SER A 299 -16.99 -7.65 -10.23
CA SER A 299 -16.27 -8.74 -9.55
C SER A 299 -16.44 -8.69 -8.02
N VAL A 300 -16.49 -7.49 -7.44
CA VAL A 300 -16.75 -7.31 -6.00
C VAL A 300 -18.19 -7.69 -5.62
N GLN A 301 -19.16 -7.35 -6.47
CA GLN A 301 -20.57 -7.74 -6.28
C GLN A 301 -20.76 -9.25 -6.39
N ALA A 302 -20.08 -9.91 -7.30
CA ALA A 302 -20.16 -11.36 -7.49
C ALA A 302 -19.78 -12.17 -6.24
N ILE A 303 -18.97 -11.61 -5.35
CA ILE A 303 -18.56 -12.22 -4.09
C ILE A 303 -19.33 -11.68 -2.86
N GLY A 304 -20.44 -10.94 -3.08
CA GLY A 304 -21.33 -10.46 -2.02
C GLY A 304 -20.86 -9.19 -1.29
N TYR A 305 -19.99 -8.39 -1.90
CA TYR A 305 -19.52 -7.10 -1.39
C TYR A 305 -19.94 -5.95 -2.30
N ARG A 306 -19.74 -4.71 -1.85
CA ARG A 306 -20.04 -3.52 -2.65
C ARG A 306 -18.95 -2.47 -2.51
N ILE A 307 -18.56 -1.87 -3.62
CA ILE A 307 -17.71 -0.69 -3.64
C ILE A 307 -18.56 0.53 -3.26
N VAL A 308 -18.05 1.34 -2.33
CA VAL A 308 -18.73 2.55 -1.85
C VAL A 308 -17.92 3.80 -2.15
N THR A 309 -18.64 4.91 -2.42
CA THR A 309 -18.06 6.25 -2.54
C THR A 309 -17.93 6.86 -1.14
N ALA A 310 -16.75 6.73 -0.55
CA ALA A 310 -16.46 7.22 0.80
C ALA A 310 -14.97 7.47 0.98
N ARG A 311 -14.59 8.31 1.95
CA ARG A 311 -13.19 8.54 2.33
C ARG A 311 -12.49 7.23 2.78
N GLY A 312 -13.24 6.30 3.36
CA GLY A 312 -12.71 5.05 3.87
C GLY A 312 -11.72 5.28 5.02
N ASP A 313 -12.10 6.11 5.99
CA ASP A 313 -11.35 6.28 7.23
C ASP A 313 -11.54 5.06 8.14
N ILE A 314 -10.57 4.83 9.04
CA ILE A 314 -10.71 3.77 10.04
C ILE A 314 -11.90 4.09 10.94
N LYS A 315 -12.73 3.10 11.20
CA LYS A 315 -13.79 3.23 12.21
C LYS A 315 -13.15 3.14 13.60
N LYS A 316 -13.46 4.11 14.45
CA LYS A 316 -13.06 4.07 15.86
C LYS A 316 -13.94 3.06 16.59
N ASP A 317 -13.38 2.40 17.59
CA ASP A 317 -14.10 1.51 18.49
C ASP A 317 -15.10 2.30 19.32
#